data_e072239cdc996100f3f31616d3ab5315
#
_entry.id   e072239cdc996100f3f31616d3ab5315
#
_cell.length_a   1.000
_cell.length_b   1.000
_cell.length_c   1.000
_cell.angle_alpha   90.00
_cell.angle_beta   90.00
_cell.angle_gamma   90.00
#
_symmetry.space_group_name_H-M   'P 1'
#
loop_
_entity.id
_entity.type
_entity.pdbx_description
1 polymer ?
#
loop_
_entity_poly.entity_id
_entity_poly.type
_entity_poly.pdbx_seq_one_letter_code
_entity_poly.pdbx_strand_id
1 'polypeptide(L)'
;MANENESEKRNLDVRVPRQQRSRDRVESILEAARVLIGENGSAGLKIQDIAKQAGVTAGSMYQYFPNKAAILQSLAKQYFEQFHVLLQDTLAEKPKDLETGIEAMHSLFDKFFEVNRKDPVLRDIWLSISADKTLRDIDLESSERNATLLFESLKHLFPEKDWKGLKRYFLMIVHITPPAIRLALSAEGDESAEYIRITKRLVTTSLRDFAAGKS
;
A
#
# COMPACT_ATOMS: atom_id res chain seq x y z
N MET A 1 25.12 19.91 -61.07
CA MET A 1 23.96 19.30 -60.48
C MET A 1 24.40 18.73 -59.13
N ALA A 2 24.31 19.52 -58.15
CA ALA A 2 24.63 19.19 -56.76
C ALA A 2 23.63 19.96 -55.92
N ASN A 3 23.27 19.45 -54.78
CA ASN A 3 22.39 20.03 -53.76
C ASN A 3 20.90 19.68 -53.86
N GLU A 4 20.59 18.55 -53.28
CA GLU A 4 19.28 18.29 -52.67
C GLU A 4 19.43 17.06 -51.77
N ASN A 5 19.85 17.22 -50.51
CA ASN A 5 19.54 16.25 -49.43
C ASN A 5 20.14 16.63 -48.07
N GLU A 6 20.00 17.86 -47.63
CA GLU A 6 20.45 18.30 -46.30
C GLU A 6 19.37 19.00 -45.44
N SER A 7 18.08 18.69 -45.63
CA SER A 7 17.05 19.42 -44.91
C SER A 7 15.95 18.57 -44.30
N GLU A 8 16.27 17.35 -43.77
CA GLU A 8 15.26 16.59 -43.02
C GLU A 8 15.84 15.81 -41.81
N LYS A 9 16.57 16.51 -40.96
CA LYS A 9 16.71 16.10 -39.56
C LYS A 9 16.04 17.15 -38.69
N ARG A 10 14.71 17.31 -38.82
CA ARG A 10 13.92 17.99 -37.78
C ARG A 10 13.83 17.03 -36.59
N ASN A 11 14.67 17.33 -35.60
CA ASN A 11 14.57 16.84 -34.25
C ASN A 11 13.09 17.02 -33.80
N LEU A 12 12.35 15.94 -33.74
CA LEU A 12 11.06 15.89 -33.06
C LEU A 12 11.33 15.91 -31.56
N ASP A 13 11.72 17.09 -31.06
CA ASP A 13 11.73 17.40 -29.65
C ASP A 13 10.26 17.40 -29.18
N VAL A 14 9.75 16.21 -28.85
CA VAL A 14 8.43 16.06 -28.22
C VAL A 14 8.49 16.83 -26.90
N ARG A 15 7.93 18.03 -26.88
CA ARG A 15 7.81 18.85 -25.67
C ARG A 15 6.94 18.10 -24.68
N VAL A 16 7.57 17.36 -23.76
CA VAL A 16 6.87 16.75 -22.62
C VAL A 16 6.16 17.87 -21.85
N PRO A 17 4.84 17.78 -21.63
CA PRO A 17 4.08 18.81 -20.92
C PRO A 17 4.70 19.12 -19.55
N ARG A 18 4.64 20.35 -19.09
CA ARG A 18 5.20 20.80 -17.80
C ARG A 18 4.70 19.94 -16.63
N GLN A 19 3.45 19.53 -16.70
CA GLN A 19 2.83 18.66 -15.70
C GLN A 19 3.45 17.26 -15.68
N GLN A 20 3.79 16.69 -16.85
CA GLN A 20 4.45 15.39 -16.94
C GLN A 20 5.85 15.44 -16.35
N ARG A 21 6.64 16.46 -16.71
CA ARG A 21 7.99 16.66 -16.14
C ARG A 21 7.96 16.81 -14.62
N SER A 22 6.91 17.45 -14.07
CA SER A 22 6.75 17.60 -12.63
C SER A 22 6.44 16.25 -11.97
N ARG A 23 5.57 15.42 -12.57
CA ARG A 23 5.27 14.05 -12.09
C ARG A 23 6.51 13.17 -12.13
N ASP A 24 7.23 13.16 -13.25
CA ASP A 24 8.47 12.37 -13.40
C ASP A 24 9.51 12.76 -12.34
N ARG A 25 9.59 14.06 -12.00
CA ARG A 25 10.49 14.56 -10.97
C ARG A 25 10.07 14.09 -9.57
N VAL A 26 8.79 14.15 -9.25
CA VAL A 26 8.24 13.62 -8.00
C VAL A 26 8.54 12.13 -7.85
N GLU A 27 8.29 11.34 -8.90
CA GLU A 27 8.56 9.91 -8.88
C GLU A 27 10.06 9.59 -8.74
N SER A 28 10.94 10.34 -9.43
CA SER A 28 12.39 10.21 -9.27
C SER A 28 12.86 10.47 -7.83
N ILE A 29 12.25 11.45 -7.15
CA ILE A 29 12.55 11.77 -5.75
C ILE A 29 12.05 10.64 -4.83
N LEU A 30 10.84 10.13 -5.05
CA LEU A 30 10.27 9.07 -4.26
C LEU A 30 11.04 7.76 -4.43
N GLU A 31 11.50 7.45 -5.65
CA GLU A 31 12.33 6.27 -5.90
C GLU A 31 13.70 6.39 -5.20
N ALA A 32 14.35 7.55 -5.27
CA ALA A 32 15.58 7.79 -4.51
C ALA A 32 15.37 7.62 -2.99
N ALA A 33 14.22 8.06 -2.48
CA ALA A 33 13.87 7.87 -1.07
C ALA A 33 13.66 6.38 -0.74
N ARG A 34 13.02 5.59 -1.61
CA ARG A 34 12.86 4.12 -1.42
C ARG A 34 14.21 3.43 -1.30
N VAL A 35 15.13 3.72 -2.22
CA VAL A 35 16.50 3.14 -2.17
C VAL A 35 17.16 3.44 -0.84
N LEU A 36 17.18 4.70 -0.41
CA LEU A 36 17.84 5.12 0.83
C LEU A 36 17.15 4.58 2.09
N ILE A 37 15.83 4.44 2.08
CA ILE A 37 15.08 3.80 3.19
C ILE A 37 15.42 2.32 3.25
N GLY A 38 15.49 1.64 2.10
CA GLY A 38 15.86 0.22 2.04
C GLY A 38 17.27 -0.05 2.60
N GLU A 39 18.20 0.88 2.42
CA GLU A 39 19.59 0.78 2.91
C GLU A 39 19.76 1.18 4.38
N ASN A 40 19.10 2.25 4.81
CA ASN A 40 19.43 2.96 6.06
C ASN A 40 18.22 3.15 7.00
N GLY A 41 17.05 2.70 6.61
CA GLY A 41 15.79 2.96 7.31
C GLY A 41 15.30 4.41 7.17
N SER A 42 14.01 4.61 7.45
CA SER A 42 13.38 5.94 7.37
C SER A 42 13.93 6.91 8.43
N ALA A 43 14.36 6.42 9.58
CA ALA A 43 14.93 7.27 10.63
C ALA A 43 16.19 8.00 10.14
N GLY A 44 17.08 7.31 9.43
CA GLY A 44 18.34 7.84 8.89
C GLY A 44 18.17 8.75 7.66
N LEU A 45 16.99 8.82 7.06
CA LEU A 45 16.74 9.52 5.80
C LEU A 45 16.96 11.04 5.93
N LYS A 46 17.80 11.60 5.04
CA LYS A 46 18.07 13.04 4.95
C LYS A 46 17.65 13.56 3.58
N ILE A 47 17.02 14.73 3.53
CA ILE A 47 16.57 15.37 2.29
C ILE A 47 17.74 15.61 1.32
N GLN A 48 18.91 15.96 1.85
CA GLN A 48 20.11 16.23 1.04
C GLN A 48 20.58 14.96 0.31
N ASP A 49 20.53 13.80 0.97
CA ASP A 49 20.93 12.52 0.38
C ASP A 49 19.94 12.10 -0.71
N ILE A 50 18.63 12.31 -0.46
CA ILE A 50 17.58 12.07 -1.47
C ILE A 50 17.80 12.97 -2.69
N ALA A 51 18.04 14.27 -2.48
CA ALA A 51 18.29 15.20 -3.57
C ALA A 51 19.48 14.78 -4.44
N LYS A 52 20.58 14.38 -3.79
CA LYS A 52 21.78 13.85 -4.45
C LYS A 52 21.46 12.58 -5.25
N GLN A 53 20.79 11.63 -4.65
CA GLN A 53 20.40 10.35 -5.27
C GLN A 53 19.45 10.55 -6.45
N ALA A 54 18.49 11.48 -6.34
CA ALA A 54 17.53 11.81 -7.40
C ALA A 54 18.11 12.71 -8.50
N GLY A 55 19.36 13.18 -8.39
CA GLY A 55 19.97 14.11 -9.33
C GLY A 55 19.28 15.48 -9.40
N VAL A 56 18.76 15.96 -8.25
CA VAL A 56 18.08 17.27 -8.16
C VAL A 56 18.83 18.21 -7.22
N THR A 57 18.70 19.53 -7.44
CA THR A 57 19.25 20.51 -6.49
C THR A 57 18.40 20.56 -5.22
N ALA A 58 19.01 20.94 -4.09
CA ALA A 58 18.29 21.11 -2.82
C ALA A 58 17.12 22.10 -2.95
N GLY A 59 17.31 23.21 -3.67
CA GLY A 59 16.26 24.19 -3.93
C GLY A 59 15.08 23.60 -4.72
N SER A 60 15.35 22.79 -5.74
CA SER A 60 14.32 22.07 -6.48
C SER A 60 13.60 21.05 -5.61
N MET A 61 14.33 20.36 -4.73
CA MET A 61 13.75 19.38 -3.80
C MET A 61 12.67 20.00 -2.91
N TYR A 62 12.96 21.16 -2.29
CA TYR A 62 12.02 21.82 -1.38
C TYR A 62 10.76 22.37 -2.09
N GLN A 63 10.78 22.55 -3.42
CA GLN A 63 9.58 22.89 -4.20
C GLN A 63 8.55 21.76 -4.26
N TYR A 64 9.01 20.50 -4.20
CA TYR A 64 8.16 19.32 -4.24
C TYR A 64 7.85 18.76 -2.85
N PHE A 65 8.85 18.72 -1.97
CA PHE A 65 8.74 18.16 -0.63
C PHE A 65 9.36 19.10 0.40
N PRO A 66 8.55 19.78 1.20
CA PRO A 66 9.04 20.77 2.17
C PRO A 66 9.86 20.14 3.29
N ASN A 67 9.66 18.86 3.56
CA ASN A 67 10.35 18.11 4.62
C ASN A 67 10.29 16.60 4.37
N LYS A 68 11.04 15.83 5.18
CA LYS A 68 11.07 14.37 5.13
C LYS A 68 9.68 13.74 5.35
N ALA A 69 8.88 14.30 6.25
CA ALA A 69 7.54 13.77 6.53
C ALA A 69 6.64 13.77 5.28
N ALA A 70 6.71 14.82 4.44
CA ALA A 70 5.96 14.89 3.18
C ALA A 70 6.35 13.78 2.19
N ILE A 71 7.62 13.36 2.18
CA ILE A 71 8.09 12.24 1.36
C ILE A 71 7.53 10.92 1.90
N LEU A 72 7.62 10.69 3.22
CA LEU A 72 7.08 9.48 3.86
C LEU A 72 5.57 9.36 3.67
N GLN A 73 4.85 10.48 3.79
CA GLN A 73 3.40 10.55 3.55
C GLN A 73 3.05 10.20 2.09
N SER A 74 3.84 10.67 1.12
CA SER A 74 3.64 10.36 -0.30
C SER A 74 3.93 8.88 -0.60
N LEU A 75 4.97 8.31 -0.02
CA LEU A 75 5.27 6.88 -0.12
C LEU A 75 4.15 6.04 0.51
N ALA A 76 3.69 6.39 1.71
CA ALA A 76 2.59 5.71 2.37
C ALA A 76 1.32 5.70 1.51
N LYS A 77 0.94 6.85 0.92
CA LYS A 77 -0.21 6.94 0.01
C LYS A 77 -0.06 6.04 -1.21
N GLN A 78 1.14 5.94 -1.80
CA GLN A 78 1.37 5.04 -2.94
C GLN A 78 1.19 3.57 -2.54
N TYR A 79 1.73 3.14 -1.40
CA TYR A 79 1.54 1.79 -0.89
C TYR A 79 0.08 1.49 -0.55
N PHE A 80 -0.62 2.42 0.08
CA PHE A 80 -2.04 2.24 0.42
C PHE A 80 -2.92 2.14 -0.84
N GLU A 81 -2.60 2.90 -1.89
CA GLU A 81 -3.29 2.78 -3.17
C GLU A 81 -3.03 1.44 -3.84
N GLN A 82 -1.78 0.95 -3.82
CA GLN A 82 -1.45 -0.39 -4.33
C GLN A 82 -2.23 -1.49 -3.60
N PHE A 83 -2.39 -1.39 -2.27
CA PHE A 83 -3.22 -2.33 -1.52
C PHE A 83 -4.69 -2.22 -1.84
N HIS A 84 -5.19 -1.02 -2.06
CA HIS A 84 -6.57 -0.82 -2.47
C HIS A 84 -6.85 -1.48 -3.84
N VAL A 85 -5.97 -1.28 -4.81
CA VAL A 85 -6.06 -1.94 -6.13
C VAL A 85 -5.98 -3.46 -5.99
N LEU A 86 -5.05 -3.98 -5.18
CA LEU A 86 -4.94 -5.42 -4.91
C LEU A 86 -6.24 -6.00 -4.34
N LEU A 87 -6.90 -5.25 -3.45
CA LEU A 87 -8.19 -5.62 -2.87
C LEU A 87 -9.29 -5.63 -3.93
N GLN A 88 -9.37 -4.58 -4.75
CA GLN A 88 -10.32 -4.47 -5.85
C GLN A 88 -10.18 -5.64 -6.84
N ASP A 89 -8.97 -5.93 -7.27
CA ASP A 89 -8.68 -7.01 -8.21
C ASP A 89 -9.06 -8.39 -7.63
N THR A 90 -8.78 -8.61 -6.35
CA THR A 90 -9.09 -9.90 -5.70
C THR A 90 -10.60 -10.08 -5.49
N LEU A 91 -11.35 -9.01 -5.33
CA LEU A 91 -12.81 -9.00 -5.11
C LEU A 91 -13.60 -8.59 -6.37
N ALA A 92 -12.94 -8.48 -7.53
CA ALA A 92 -13.59 -8.11 -8.80
C ALA A 92 -14.74 -9.07 -9.14
N GLU A 93 -14.52 -10.36 -8.94
CA GLU A 93 -15.58 -11.38 -8.94
C GLU A 93 -16.07 -11.56 -7.51
N LYS A 94 -17.31 -11.11 -7.25
CA LYS A 94 -17.92 -11.25 -5.93
C LYS A 94 -18.02 -12.72 -5.54
N PRO A 95 -17.56 -13.12 -4.36
CA PRO A 95 -17.74 -14.47 -3.85
C PRO A 95 -19.22 -14.89 -3.87
N LYS A 96 -19.49 -16.14 -4.25
CA LYS A 96 -20.86 -16.66 -4.40
C LYS A 96 -21.46 -17.18 -3.10
N ASP A 97 -20.61 -17.60 -2.19
CA ASP A 97 -20.96 -18.19 -0.90
C ASP A 97 -19.91 -17.86 0.17
N LEU A 98 -20.18 -18.28 1.40
CA LEU A 98 -19.31 -18.00 2.54
C LEU A 98 -17.90 -18.60 2.36
N GLU A 99 -17.80 -19.82 1.81
CA GLU A 99 -16.50 -20.49 1.67
C GLU A 99 -15.62 -19.76 0.64
N THR A 100 -16.17 -19.37 -0.51
CA THR A 100 -15.44 -18.56 -1.50
C THR A 100 -15.13 -17.16 -0.96
N GLY A 101 -15.95 -16.60 -0.07
CA GLY A 101 -15.64 -15.36 0.67
C GLY A 101 -14.46 -15.51 1.63
N ILE A 102 -14.39 -16.61 2.36
CA ILE A 102 -13.27 -16.95 3.25
C ILE A 102 -11.99 -17.16 2.43
N GLU A 103 -12.07 -17.88 1.31
CA GLU A 103 -10.92 -18.09 0.42
C GLU A 103 -10.38 -16.76 -0.14
N ALA A 104 -11.25 -15.85 -0.54
CA ALA A 104 -10.85 -14.51 -0.98
C ALA A 104 -10.12 -13.75 0.13
N MET A 105 -10.60 -13.78 1.38
CA MET A 105 -9.94 -13.16 2.53
C MET A 105 -8.57 -13.79 2.81
N HIS A 106 -8.44 -15.12 2.70
CA HIS A 106 -7.15 -15.82 2.85
C HIS A 106 -6.18 -15.43 1.74
N SER A 107 -6.65 -15.35 0.50
CA SER A 107 -5.85 -14.91 -0.66
C SER A 107 -5.33 -13.48 -0.47
N LEU A 108 -6.18 -12.56 -0.02
CA LEU A 108 -5.78 -11.19 0.31
C LEU A 108 -4.68 -11.14 1.37
N PHE A 109 -4.85 -11.94 2.43
CA PHE A 109 -3.86 -12.04 3.50
C PHE A 109 -2.51 -12.55 2.96
N ASP A 110 -2.51 -13.62 2.13
CA ASP A 110 -1.29 -14.16 1.54
C ASP A 110 -0.58 -13.16 0.63
N LYS A 111 -1.35 -12.47 -0.24
CA LYS A 111 -0.81 -11.45 -1.12
C LYS A 111 -0.21 -10.29 -0.32
N PHE A 112 -0.90 -9.85 0.73
CA PHE A 112 -0.41 -8.78 1.60
C PHE A 112 0.86 -9.19 2.36
N PHE A 113 0.91 -10.43 2.87
CA PHE A 113 2.11 -11.01 3.47
C PHE A 113 3.29 -11.01 2.49
N GLU A 114 3.09 -11.50 1.28
CA GLU A 114 4.16 -11.58 0.26
C GLU A 114 4.70 -10.21 -0.15
N VAL A 115 3.83 -9.20 -0.29
CA VAL A 115 4.27 -7.83 -0.57
C VAL A 115 5.14 -7.31 0.57
N ASN A 116 4.69 -7.46 1.83
CA ASN A 116 5.45 -7.02 3.00
C ASN A 116 6.76 -7.79 3.19
N ARG A 117 6.78 -9.08 2.85
CA ARG A 117 7.99 -9.90 2.92
C ARG A 117 9.07 -9.43 1.96
N LYS A 118 8.67 -9.02 0.74
CA LYS A 118 9.59 -8.61 -0.33
C LYS A 118 10.05 -7.16 -0.22
N ASP A 119 9.28 -6.29 0.44
CA ASP A 119 9.56 -4.85 0.47
C ASP A 119 9.91 -4.36 1.89
N PRO A 120 11.21 -4.18 2.20
CA PRO A 120 11.64 -3.65 3.48
C PRO A 120 11.23 -2.19 3.69
N VAL A 121 11.08 -1.41 2.61
CA VAL A 121 10.67 0.00 2.67
C VAL A 121 9.25 0.11 3.20
N LEU A 122 8.35 -0.75 2.72
CA LEU A 122 6.97 -0.80 3.20
C LEU A 122 6.92 -1.09 4.71
N ARG A 123 7.72 -2.05 5.20
CA ARG A 123 7.79 -2.37 6.63
C ARG A 123 8.25 -1.18 7.46
N ASP A 124 9.21 -0.42 6.96
CA ASP A 124 9.74 0.76 7.65
C ASP A 124 8.72 1.92 7.65
N ILE A 125 7.96 2.09 6.56
CA ILE A 125 6.84 3.05 6.50
C ILE A 125 5.77 2.69 7.55
N TRP A 126 5.40 1.40 7.70
CA TRP A 126 4.46 0.94 8.73
C TRP A 126 4.93 1.28 10.17
N LEU A 127 6.23 1.18 10.44
CA LEU A 127 6.79 1.56 11.74
C LEU A 127 6.68 3.07 11.97
N SER A 128 6.81 3.87 10.91
CA SER A 128 6.76 5.34 10.97
C SER A 128 5.34 5.87 11.24
N ILE A 129 4.28 5.13 10.90
CA ILE A 129 2.88 5.54 11.10
C ILE A 129 2.59 5.84 12.56
N SER A 130 3.07 5.03 13.48
CA SER A 130 2.81 5.21 14.92
C SER A 130 3.38 6.52 15.47
N ALA A 131 4.44 7.04 14.87
CA ALA A 131 5.17 8.24 15.34
C ALA A 131 4.63 9.55 14.74
N ASP A 132 3.90 9.51 13.62
CA ASP A 132 3.46 10.71 12.90
C ASP A 132 1.93 10.78 12.84
N LYS A 133 1.36 11.90 13.31
CA LYS A 133 -0.10 12.08 13.34
C LYS A 133 -0.71 12.05 11.94
N THR A 134 -0.08 12.72 10.97
CA THR A 134 -0.61 12.80 9.59
C THR A 134 -0.56 11.41 8.92
N LEU A 135 0.48 10.62 9.18
CA LEU A 135 0.54 9.24 8.69
C LEU A 135 -0.56 8.38 9.30
N ARG A 136 -0.87 8.55 10.59
CA ARG A 136 -2.01 7.85 11.23
C ARG A 136 -3.35 8.23 10.61
N ASP A 137 -3.56 9.52 10.32
CA ASP A 137 -4.80 9.98 9.68
C ASP A 137 -4.95 9.39 8.26
N ILE A 138 -3.86 9.34 7.48
CA ILE A 138 -3.82 8.72 6.14
C ILE A 138 -4.08 7.20 6.22
N ASP A 139 -3.49 6.52 7.20
CA ASP A 139 -3.68 5.08 7.44
C ASP A 139 -5.15 4.78 7.81
N LEU A 140 -5.74 5.58 8.69
CA LEU A 140 -7.14 5.41 9.09
C LEU A 140 -8.09 5.61 7.90
N GLU A 141 -7.91 6.66 7.10
CA GLU A 141 -8.69 6.92 5.90
C GLU A 141 -8.60 5.76 4.89
N SER A 142 -7.38 5.27 4.64
CA SER A 142 -7.14 4.12 3.76
C SER A 142 -7.80 2.85 4.30
N SER A 143 -7.71 2.62 5.61
CA SER A 143 -8.31 1.46 6.28
C SER A 143 -9.84 1.49 6.21
N GLU A 144 -10.47 2.65 6.41
CA GLU A 144 -11.92 2.82 6.26
C GLU A 144 -12.37 2.57 4.82
N ARG A 145 -11.63 3.06 3.83
CA ARG A 145 -11.88 2.82 2.41
C ARG A 145 -11.81 1.32 2.07
N ASN A 146 -10.78 0.63 2.55
CA ASN A 146 -10.58 -0.80 2.32
C ASN A 146 -11.63 -1.65 3.06
N ALA A 147 -11.96 -1.31 4.29
CA ALA A 147 -13.02 -1.98 5.06
C ALA A 147 -14.40 -1.80 4.40
N THR A 148 -14.67 -0.63 3.81
CA THR A 148 -15.89 -0.38 3.06
C THR A 148 -15.96 -1.24 1.80
N LEU A 149 -14.85 -1.37 1.07
CA LEU A 149 -14.80 -2.24 -0.11
C LEU A 149 -15.03 -3.72 0.26
N LEU A 150 -14.39 -4.22 1.33
CA LEU A 150 -14.64 -5.56 1.85
C LEU A 150 -16.12 -5.77 2.20
N PHE A 151 -16.69 -4.82 2.94
CA PHE A 151 -18.09 -4.88 3.34
C PHE A 151 -19.02 -4.93 2.11
N GLU A 152 -18.88 -4.01 1.16
CA GLU A 152 -19.74 -3.96 -0.03
C GLU A 152 -19.59 -5.20 -0.93
N SER A 153 -18.41 -5.80 -0.96
CA SER A 153 -18.14 -7.01 -1.74
C SER A 153 -18.69 -8.28 -1.09
N LEU A 154 -18.79 -8.33 0.25
CA LEU A 154 -19.09 -9.56 0.99
C LEU A 154 -20.42 -9.52 1.75
N LYS A 155 -21.03 -8.36 1.98
CA LYS A 155 -22.24 -8.22 2.84
C LYS A 155 -23.41 -9.12 2.45
N HIS A 156 -23.54 -9.44 1.15
CA HIS A 156 -24.62 -10.30 0.64
C HIS A 156 -24.53 -11.76 1.13
N LEU A 157 -23.39 -12.17 1.71
CA LEU A 157 -23.17 -13.48 2.30
C LEU A 157 -23.64 -13.56 3.76
N PHE A 158 -24.11 -12.45 4.34
CA PHE A 158 -24.43 -12.32 5.76
C PHE A 158 -25.81 -11.73 6.00
N PRO A 159 -26.49 -12.11 7.10
CA PRO A 159 -27.77 -11.53 7.47
C PRO A 159 -27.68 -10.01 7.64
N GLU A 160 -28.67 -9.28 7.12
CA GLU A 160 -28.68 -7.81 7.14
C GLU A 160 -28.62 -7.23 8.58
N LYS A 161 -29.26 -7.92 9.54
CA LYS A 161 -29.21 -7.54 10.96
C LYS A 161 -27.78 -7.43 11.52
N ASP A 162 -26.82 -8.16 10.95
CA ASP A 162 -25.43 -8.25 11.41
C ASP A 162 -24.49 -7.30 10.64
N TRP A 163 -24.97 -6.59 9.60
CA TRP A 163 -24.14 -5.72 8.75
C TRP A 163 -23.39 -4.63 9.52
N LYS A 164 -24.01 -4.05 10.58
CA LYS A 164 -23.36 -3.04 11.40
C LYS A 164 -22.14 -3.62 12.14
N GLY A 165 -22.27 -4.82 12.67
CA GLY A 165 -21.17 -5.57 13.29
C GLY A 165 -20.10 -5.96 12.28
N LEU A 166 -20.51 -6.50 11.14
CA LEU A 166 -19.66 -6.92 10.04
C LEU A 166 -18.79 -5.77 9.49
N LYS A 167 -19.36 -4.57 9.32
CA LYS A 167 -18.59 -3.39 8.88
C LYS A 167 -17.49 -3.02 9.89
N ARG A 168 -17.79 -3.07 11.18
CA ARG A 168 -16.79 -2.83 12.25
C ARG A 168 -15.72 -3.91 12.28
N TYR A 169 -16.13 -5.15 12.08
CA TYR A 169 -15.23 -6.29 11.97
C TYR A 169 -14.22 -6.10 10.83
N PHE A 170 -14.67 -5.73 9.61
CA PHE A 170 -13.75 -5.49 8.50
C PHE A 170 -12.78 -4.34 8.78
N LEU A 171 -13.23 -3.24 9.41
CA LEU A 171 -12.32 -2.17 9.81
C LEU A 171 -11.27 -2.67 10.80
N MET A 172 -11.67 -3.45 11.79
CA MET A 172 -10.75 -4.05 12.75
C MET A 172 -9.75 -4.99 12.06
N ILE A 173 -10.21 -5.89 11.17
CA ILE A 173 -9.33 -6.82 10.45
C ILE A 173 -8.30 -6.06 9.60
N VAL A 174 -8.70 -5.03 8.87
CA VAL A 174 -7.77 -4.21 8.09
C VAL A 174 -6.70 -3.59 8.99
N HIS A 175 -7.08 -3.07 10.16
CA HIS A 175 -6.13 -2.45 11.10
C HIS A 175 -5.19 -3.43 11.81
N ILE A 176 -5.65 -4.64 12.15
CA ILE A 176 -4.81 -5.62 12.86
C ILE A 176 -3.94 -6.45 11.91
N THR A 177 -4.24 -6.49 10.62
CA THR A 177 -3.45 -7.26 9.65
C THR A 177 -1.98 -6.82 9.56
N PRO A 178 -1.63 -5.53 9.43
CA PRO A 178 -0.23 -5.12 9.36
C PRO A 178 0.59 -5.51 10.60
N PRO A 179 0.13 -5.31 11.86
CA PRO A 179 0.81 -5.84 13.05
C PRO A 179 0.99 -7.36 13.05
N ALA A 180 -0.04 -8.13 12.64
CA ALA A 180 0.04 -9.59 12.55
C ALA A 180 1.09 -10.05 11.52
N ILE A 181 1.15 -9.40 10.36
CA ILE A 181 2.18 -9.63 9.34
C ILE A 181 3.58 -9.31 9.89
N ARG A 182 3.77 -8.18 10.58
CA ARG A 182 5.07 -7.85 11.17
C ARG A 182 5.54 -8.91 12.16
N LEU A 183 4.64 -9.40 13.01
CA LEU A 183 4.94 -10.48 13.93
C LEU A 183 5.38 -11.75 13.18
N ALA A 184 4.63 -12.15 12.15
CA ALA A 184 4.98 -13.30 11.34
C ALA A 184 6.33 -13.14 10.62
N LEU A 185 6.66 -11.93 10.14
CA LEU A 185 7.93 -11.63 9.47
C LEU A 185 9.13 -11.50 10.43
N SER A 186 8.89 -11.29 11.73
CA SER A 186 9.95 -11.26 12.75
C SER A 186 10.29 -12.65 13.30
N ALA A 187 9.46 -13.65 13.02
CA ALA A 187 9.65 -15.03 13.45
C ALA A 187 10.45 -15.83 12.40
N GLU A 188 11.12 -16.89 12.83
CA GLU A 188 11.91 -17.78 11.99
C GLU A 188 11.20 -19.13 11.80
N GLY A 189 11.48 -19.78 10.66
CA GLY A 189 11.05 -21.15 10.38
C GLY A 189 9.53 -21.36 10.47
N ASP A 190 9.12 -22.42 11.19
CA ASP A 190 7.72 -22.83 11.31
C ASP A 190 6.86 -21.85 12.10
N GLU A 191 7.45 -21.04 12.95
CA GLU A 191 6.72 -20.07 13.79
C GLU A 191 6.04 -18.99 12.95
N SER A 192 6.72 -18.49 11.90
CA SER A 192 6.14 -17.55 10.93
C SER A 192 4.87 -18.12 10.29
N ALA A 193 4.94 -19.36 9.81
CA ALA A 193 3.79 -20.05 9.21
C ALA A 193 2.65 -20.26 10.22
N GLU A 194 2.98 -20.48 11.49
CA GLU A 194 1.97 -20.64 12.56
C GLU A 194 1.20 -19.34 12.80
N TYR A 195 1.86 -18.18 12.89
CA TYR A 195 1.19 -16.89 13.04
C TYR A 195 0.23 -16.61 11.87
N ILE A 196 0.63 -16.96 10.65
CA ILE A 196 -0.24 -16.84 9.47
C ILE A 196 -1.46 -17.75 9.60
N ARG A 197 -1.28 -19.01 10.00
CA ARG A 197 -2.39 -19.96 10.21
C ARG A 197 -3.35 -19.50 11.29
N ILE A 198 -2.84 -18.99 12.41
CA ILE A 198 -3.64 -18.44 13.51
C ILE A 198 -4.48 -17.26 13.01
N THR A 199 -3.87 -16.31 12.29
CA THR A 199 -4.58 -15.14 11.76
C THR A 199 -5.69 -15.55 10.80
N LYS A 200 -5.43 -16.44 9.85
CA LYS A 200 -6.43 -16.96 8.92
C LYS A 200 -7.56 -17.68 9.65
N ARG A 201 -7.26 -18.48 10.68
CA ARG A 201 -8.26 -19.16 11.50
C ARG A 201 -9.16 -18.18 12.26
N LEU A 202 -8.60 -17.08 12.82
CA LEU A 202 -9.39 -16.03 13.46
C LEU A 202 -10.37 -15.40 12.46
N VAL A 203 -9.92 -15.08 11.26
CA VAL A 203 -10.79 -14.54 10.19
C VAL A 203 -11.89 -15.54 9.84
N THR A 204 -11.55 -16.80 9.59
CA THR A 204 -12.52 -17.86 9.24
C THR A 204 -13.57 -18.03 10.32
N THR A 205 -13.15 -18.16 11.59
CA THR A 205 -14.07 -18.38 12.72
C THR A 205 -15.03 -17.20 12.86
N SER A 206 -14.52 -15.97 12.82
CA SER A 206 -15.36 -14.78 12.95
C SER A 206 -16.37 -14.65 11.80
N LEU A 207 -15.96 -14.90 10.56
CA LEU A 207 -16.89 -14.84 9.41
C LEU A 207 -17.99 -15.91 9.50
N ARG A 208 -17.66 -17.12 9.96
CA ARG A 208 -18.66 -18.19 10.20
C ARG A 208 -19.61 -17.84 11.32
N ASP A 209 -19.13 -17.20 12.39
CA ASP A 209 -19.98 -16.75 13.50
C ASP A 209 -20.95 -15.65 13.03
N PHE A 210 -20.50 -14.68 12.23
CA PHE A 210 -21.38 -13.69 11.60
C PHE A 210 -22.42 -14.34 10.69
N ALA A 211 -22.04 -15.29 9.86
CA ALA A 211 -22.97 -15.99 8.97
C ALA A 211 -24.00 -16.82 9.75
N ALA A 212 -23.62 -17.35 10.93
CA ALA A 212 -24.51 -18.07 11.82
C ALA A 212 -25.38 -17.16 12.72
N GLY A 213 -25.22 -15.83 12.63
CA GLY A 213 -25.93 -14.86 13.47
C GLY A 213 -25.56 -14.92 14.95
N LYS A 214 -24.30 -15.29 15.24
CA LYS A 214 -23.75 -15.41 16.61
C LYS A 214 -22.88 -14.19 16.99
N SER A 215 -22.96 -13.11 16.21
CA SER A 215 -22.19 -11.87 16.38
C SER A 215 -22.72 -10.99 17.50
#